data_29d4dfcb71c4e42c99f5aedcdcb91c1c
#
_entry.id   29d4dfcb71c4e42c99f5aedcdcb91c1c
#
_cell.length_a   1.000
_cell.length_b   1.000
_cell.length_c   1.000
_cell.angle_alpha   90.00
_cell.angle_beta   90.00
_cell.angle_gamma   90.00
#
_symmetry.space_group_name_H-M   'P 1'
#
loop_
_entity.id
_entity.type
_entity.pdbx_description
1 polymer ?
#
loop_
_entity_poly.entity_id
_entity_poly.type
_entity_poly.pdbx_seq_one_letter_code
_entity_poly.pdbx_strand_id
1 'polypeptide(L)'
;MTVSEQGLIVPDSGKLALPEYMKPQPGNHPPLDSPAYKSTGLRHPKQPLVLLPHRLTEVTGPLLGDGLITMQDADLTTQHAGEPQGQRIIVFGQVRDSGGRPIPDTLVEIWQTNAAGRYRHSREHHPAPLDPNFDGVGRAITDAGGRYRFITIQPGSYPWGNHYNAWRPAHIHFSLFGRAFTQRLVTQMYFPGDPLLPLDPIYNAVTDEAAKLRMVAEFSIDDTQPEWALAFRFDIVLRGRHQTIFEEPHE
;
A
#
# COMPACT_ATOMS: atom_id res chain seq x y z
N MET A 1 24.39 26.16 -18.25
CA MET A 1 24.30 25.62 -16.88
C MET A 1 25.37 26.31 -16.04
N THR A 2 24.95 27.10 -15.10
CA THR A 2 25.84 27.73 -14.13
C THR A 2 25.79 26.92 -12.82
N VAL A 3 26.93 26.64 -12.25
CA VAL A 3 27.02 26.01 -10.92
C VAL A 3 26.99 27.13 -9.90
N SER A 4 26.02 27.11 -8.97
CA SER A 4 25.95 28.08 -7.89
C SER A 4 27.15 27.89 -6.94
N GLU A 5 27.51 28.92 -6.15
CA GLU A 5 28.53 28.84 -5.11
C GLU A 5 28.30 27.75 -4.06
N GLN A 6 27.09 27.17 -4.05
CA GLN A 6 26.68 26.04 -3.18
C GLN A 6 26.69 24.68 -3.89
N GLY A 7 27.26 24.58 -5.11
CA GLY A 7 27.33 23.33 -5.86
C GLY A 7 26.00 22.84 -6.49
N LEU A 8 24.96 23.67 -6.48
CA LEU A 8 23.69 23.38 -7.13
C LEU A 8 23.75 23.70 -8.63
N ILE A 9 23.36 22.76 -9.46
CA ILE A 9 23.18 23.00 -10.89
C ILE A 9 21.90 23.81 -11.06
N VAL A 10 22.05 25.10 -11.38
CA VAL A 10 20.93 25.99 -11.67
C VAL A 10 20.77 26.10 -13.19
N PRO A 11 19.59 25.90 -13.78
CA PRO A 11 19.32 26.20 -15.17
C PRO A 11 19.61 27.65 -15.48
N ASP A 12 19.99 27.97 -16.72
CA ASP A 12 20.35 29.33 -17.18
C ASP A 12 19.23 30.37 -16.94
N SER A 13 18.01 29.93 -16.70
CA SER A 13 16.87 30.78 -16.32
C SER A 13 16.84 31.18 -14.84
N GLY A 14 17.78 30.73 -14.02
CA GLY A 14 17.76 30.94 -12.56
C GLY A 14 16.63 30.20 -11.82
N LYS A 15 15.87 29.35 -12.52
CA LYS A 15 14.80 28.55 -11.94
C LYS A 15 15.21 27.09 -11.84
N LEU A 16 15.05 26.54 -10.65
CA LEU A 16 15.20 25.10 -10.46
C LEU A 16 14.10 24.37 -11.23
N ALA A 17 14.48 23.53 -12.20
CA ALA A 17 13.53 22.66 -12.89
C ALA A 17 13.15 21.51 -11.96
N LEU A 18 12.02 21.62 -11.29
CA LEU A 18 11.43 20.53 -10.53
C LEU A 18 10.78 19.52 -11.48
N PRO A 19 10.81 18.21 -11.17
CA PRO A 19 10.11 17.23 -11.98
C PRO A 19 8.62 17.56 -12.07
N GLU A 20 8.07 17.51 -13.27
CA GLU A 20 6.64 17.71 -13.47
C GLU A 20 5.85 16.56 -12.84
N TYR A 21 4.71 16.89 -12.25
CA TYR A 21 3.76 15.90 -11.77
C TYR A 21 3.18 15.11 -12.95
N MET A 22 3.41 13.80 -12.96
CA MET A 22 2.83 12.93 -13.97
C MET A 22 1.38 12.59 -13.56
N LYS A 23 0.42 13.01 -14.39
CA LYS A 23 -0.97 12.62 -14.17
C LYS A 23 -1.13 11.10 -14.25
N PRO A 24 -1.98 10.52 -13.40
CA PRO A 24 -2.34 9.10 -13.51
C PRO A 24 -2.91 8.77 -14.88
N GLN A 25 -2.71 7.54 -15.35
CA GLN A 25 -3.37 7.06 -16.55
C GLN A 25 -4.89 6.98 -16.32
N PRO A 26 -5.73 7.38 -17.28
CA PRO A 26 -7.18 7.25 -17.15
C PRO A 26 -7.58 5.79 -16.83
N GLY A 27 -8.47 5.62 -15.87
CA GLY A 27 -8.98 4.31 -15.45
C GLY A 27 -8.12 3.56 -14.43
N ASN A 28 -6.87 3.97 -14.20
CA ASN A 28 -6.00 3.34 -13.18
C ASN A 28 -6.37 3.72 -11.74
N HIS A 29 -6.97 4.87 -11.56
CA HIS A 29 -7.43 5.31 -10.24
C HIS A 29 -8.94 5.35 -10.20
N PRO A 30 -9.56 5.05 -9.03
CA PRO A 30 -10.99 5.20 -8.85
C PRO A 30 -11.41 6.67 -9.04
N PRO A 31 -12.67 6.91 -9.44
CA PRO A 31 -13.21 8.28 -9.44
C PRO A 31 -13.25 8.82 -8.01
N LEU A 32 -13.04 10.13 -7.86
CA LEU A 32 -13.11 10.80 -6.54
C LEU A 32 -14.47 10.62 -5.87
N ASP A 33 -15.56 10.55 -6.63
CA ASP A 33 -16.87 10.15 -6.14
C ASP A 33 -17.21 8.74 -6.60
N SER A 34 -17.40 7.83 -5.66
CA SER A 34 -17.81 6.45 -5.89
C SER A 34 -19.09 6.17 -5.08
N PRO A 35 -20.29 6.33 -5.67
CA PRO A 35 -21.56 6.24 -4.94
C PRO A 35 -21.79 4.90 -4.22
N ALA A 36 -21.21 3.81 -4.71
CA ALA A 36 -21.25 2.52 -4.05
C ALA A 36 -20.55 2.53 -2.68
N TYR A 37 -19.61 3.44 -2.48
CA TYR A 37 -18.96 3.73 -1.20
C TYR A 37 -19.71 4.88 -0.54
N LYS A 38 -20.64 4.59 0.35
CA LYS A 38 -21.63 5.54 0.89
C LYS A 38 -21.07 6.87 1.40
N SER A 39 -19.89 6.87 1.99
CA SER A 39 -19.29 8.08 2.55
C SER A 39 -18.53 8.94 1.54
N THR A 40 -18.29 8.51 0.29
CA THR A 40 -17.58 9.33 -0.71
C THR A 40 -18.32 10.61 -1.03
N GLY A 41 -19.65 10.56 -1.09
CA GLY A 41 -20.49 11.74 -1.32
C GLY A 41 -20.27 12.89 -0.32
N LEU A 42 -19.81 12.60 0.90
CA LEU A 42 -19.48 13.60 1.92
C LEU A 42 -18.01 14.03 1.89
N ARG A 43 -17.11 13.21 1.38
CA ARG A 43 -15.66 13.38 1.48
C ARG A 43 -14.97 13.82 0.20
N HIS A 44 -15.53 13.50 -0.98
CA HIS A 44 -14.90 13.88 -2.23
C HIS A 44 -14.91 15.41 -2.45
N PRO A 45 -13.91 15.98 -3.15
CA PRO A 45 -13.87 17.39 -3.50
C PRO A 45 -15.09 17.79 -4.30
N LYS A 46 -15.72 18.92 -3.96
CA LYS A 46 -16.88 19.48 -4.69
C LYS A 46 -16.45 20.44 -5.80
N GLN A 47 -15.19 20.84 -5.80
CA GLN A 47 -14.58 21.69 -6.83
C GLN A 47 -13.53 20.89 -7.60
N PRO A 48 -13.24 21.25 -8.86
CA PRO A 48 -12.14 20.64 -9.60
C PRO A 48 -10.82 20.74 -8.83
N LEU A 49 -10.04 19.66 -8.86
CA LEU A 49 -8.71 19.67 -8.25
C LEU A 49 -7.80 20.65 -8.97
N VAL A 50 -7.06 21.45 -8.21
CA VAL A 50 -6.06 22.39 -8.71
C VAL A 50 -4.69 21.78 -8.57
N LEU A 51 -3.98 21.59 -9.68
CA LEU A 51 -2.61 21.12 -9.67
C LEU A 51 -1.69 22.22 -9.13
N LEU A 52 -1.09 22.00 -7.99
CA LEU A 52 -0.09 22.91 -7.43
C LEU A 52 1.29 22.58 -8.00
N PRO A 53 2.11 23.61 -8.32
CA PRO A 53 3.50 23.37 -8.74
C PRO A 53 4.31 22.81 -7.57
N HIS A 54 5.16 21.82 -7.87
CA HIS A 54 6.09 21.30 -6.88
C HIS A 54 7.04 22.38 -6.35
N ARG A 55 7.26 22.39 -5.05
CA ARG A 55 8.26 23.22 -4.37
C ARG A 55 9.30 22.32 -3.70
N LEU A 56 10.49 22.84 -3.44
CA LEU A 56 11.56 22.09 -2.80
C LEU A 56 11.12 21.49 -1.45
N THR A 57 10.35 22.23 -0.67
CA THR A 57 9.80 21.78 0.62
C THR A 57 8.78 20.66 0.51
N GLU A 58 8.24 20.42 -0.69
CA GLU A 58 7.24 19.40 -0.96
C GLU A 58 7.83 18.15 -1.62
N VAL A 59 9.09 18.22 -2.07
CA VAL A 59 9.81 17.08 -2.64
C VAL A 59 10.78 16.43 -1.67
N THR A 60 11.01 17.05 -0.51
CA THR A 60 11.83 16.50 0.58
C THR A 60 10.92 16.07 1.72
N GLY A 61 10.77 14.77 1.91
CA GLY A 61 10.04 14.20 3.04
C GLY A 61 10.89 14.12 4.31
N PRO A 62 10.28 13.83 5.46
CA PRO A 62 11.02 13.53 6.68
C PRO A 62 11.93 12.33 6.44
N LEU A 63 13.19 12.43 6.87
CA LEU A 63 14.10 11.30 6.92
C LEU A 63 13.57 10.31 7.96
N LEU A 64 13.26 9.11 7.54
CA LEU A 64 13.03 8.01 8.45
C LEU A 64 14.40 7.63 9.01
N GLY A 65 14.54 7.72 10.35
CA GLY A 65 15.82 7.47 11.02
C GLY A 65 16.35 6.08 10.69
N ASP A 66 17.59 5.99 10.25
CA ASP A 66 18.28 4.72 10.07
C ASP A 66 18.32 3.96 11.41
N GLY A 67 17.99 2.67 11.40
CA GLY A 67 18.01 1.80 12.57
C GLY A 67 16.73 1.75 13.42
N LEU A 68 15.67 2.49 13.04
CA LEU A 68 14.38 2.39 13.72
C LEU A 68 13.55 1.18 13.25
N ILE A 69 13.92 0.56 12.13
CA ILE A 69 13.21 -0.58 11.56
C ILE A 69 14.17 -1.74 11.48
N THR A 70 13.75 -2.85 12.07
CA THR A 70 14.52 -4.09 12.14
C THR A 70 13.87 -5.18 11.28
N MET A 71 14.58 -6.27 11.03
CA MET A 71 14.00 -7.44 10.34
C MET A 71 12.85 -8.06 11.11
N GLN A 72 12.80 -7.88 12.43
CA GLN A 72 11.73 -8.38 13.30
C GLN A 72 10.41 -7.63 13.05
N ASP A 73 10.44 -6.37 12.63
CA ASP A 73 9.24 -5.60 12.30
C ASP A 73 8.50 -6.15 11.07
N ALA A 74 9.18 -6.96 10.26
CA ALA A 74 8.59 -7.62 9.08
C ALA A 74 7.98 -8.99 9.39
N ASP A 75 8.18 -9.52 10.60
CA ASP A 75 7.57 -10.77 11.07
C ASP A 75 6.50 -10.47 12.12
N LEU A 76 5.25 -10.38 11.66
CA LEU A 76 4.10 -10.08 12.52
C LEU A 76 3.74 -11.27 13.43
N THR A 77 4.32 -12.43 13.20
CA THR A 77 4.04 -13.63 14.00
C THR A 77 4.93 -13.76 15.23
N THR A 78 5.94 -12.90 15.36
CA THR A 78 6.90 -12.92 16.48
C THR A 78 6.83 -11.66 17.36
N GLN A 79 5.83 -10.80 17.17
CA GLN A 79 5.66 -9.57 17.94
C GLN A 79 5.27 -9.82 19.41
N HIS A 80 4.73 -10.99 19.70
CA HIS A 80 4.33 -11.43 21.04
C HIS A 80 4.97 -12.78 21.38
N ALA A 81 4.94 -13.15 22.65
CA ALA A 81 5.51 -14.43 23.12
C ALA A 81 4.71 -15.66 22.67
N GLY A 82 3.43 -15.48 22.36
CA GLY A 82 2.55 -16.55 21.88
C GLY A 82 2.38 -16.51 20.36
N GLU A 83 2.00 -17.65 19.79
CA GLU A 83 1.70 -17.78 18.36
C GLU A 83 0.36 -17.10 18.02
N PRO A 84 0.28 -16.29 16.93
CA PRO A 84 -0.98 -15.79 16.45
C PRO A 84 -1.84 -16.89 15.82
N GLN A 85 -3.15 -16.71 15.88
CA GLN A 85 -4.12 -17.66 15.32
C GLN A 85 -4.30 -17.45 13.81
N GLY A 86 -4.48 -18.53 13.06
CA GLY A 86 -4.82 -18.51 11.64
C GLY A 86 -3.72 -19.08 10.73
N GLN A 87 -3.97 -19.00 9.42
CA GLN A 87 -3.04 -19.47 8.40
C GLN A 87 -1.86 -18.51 8.29
N ARG A 88 -0.66 -18.99 8.58
CA ARG A 88 0.58 -18.21 8.33
C ARG A 88 0.80 -18.07 6.84
N ILE A 89 1.18 -16.86 6.42
CA ILE A 89 1.50 -16.54 5.03
C ILE A 89 2.81 -15.76 4.94
N ILE A 90 3.46 -15.88 3.79
CA ILE A 90 4.57 -15.05 3.35
C ILE A 90 4.03 -14.09 2.29
N VAL A 91 4.18 -12.80 2.51
CA VAL A 91 3.85 -11.78 1.52
C VAL A 91 5.15 -11.13 1.08
N PHE A 92 5.45 -11.19 -0.20
CA PHE A 92 6.70 -10.69 -0.75
C PHE A 92 6.50 -10.04 -2.11
N GLY A 93 7.46 -9.24 -2.53
CA GLY A 93 7.40 -8.59 -3.84
C GLY A 93 8.56 -7.65 -4.07
N GLN A 94 8.47 -6.90 -5.15
CA GLN A 94 9.48 -5.93 -5.56
C GLN A 94 8.84 -4.57 -5.82
N VAL A 95 9.45 -3.52 -5.30
CA VAL A 95 9.11 -2.13 -5.62
C VAL A 95 9.95 -1.69 -6.82
N ARG A 96 9.29 -1.20 -7.87
CA ARG A 96 9.92 -0.77 -9.14
C ARG A 96 9.41 0.57 -9.61
N ASP A 97 10.21 1.27 -10.41
CA ASP A 97 9.76 2.42 -11.18
C ASP A 97 9.04 1.99 -12.48
N SER A 98 8.53 2.97 -13.24
CA SER A 98 7.88 2.74 -14.55
C SER A 98 8.79 2.14 -15.61
N GLY A 99 10.10 2.24 -15.45
CA GLY A 99 11.10 1.63 -16.33
C GLY A 99 11.52 0.22 -15.90
N GLY A 100 10.90 -0.33 -14.85
CA GLY A 100 11.21 -1.65 -14.32
C GLY A 100 12.43 -1.70 -13.40
N ARG A 101 13.05 -0.55 -13.09
CA ARG A 101 14.22 -0.49 -12.20
C ARG A 101 13.78 -0.66 -10.75
N PRO A 102 14.48 -1.50 -9.97
CA PRO A 102 14.20 -1.68 -8.55
C PRO A 102 14.41 -0.37 -7.77
N ILE A 103 13.59 -0.14 -6.77
CA ILE A 103 13.69 1.00 -5.85
C ILE A 103 14.11 0.48 -4.47
N PRO A 104 15.39 0.62 -4.11
CA PRO A 104 15.89 0.24 -2.80
C PRO A 104 15.51 1.26 -1.72
N ASP A 105 15.72 0.87 -0.47
CA ASP A 105 15.61 1.74 0.72
C ASP A 105 14.23 2.42 0.87
N THR A 106 13.19 1.78 0.33
CA THR A 106 11.80 2.23 0.48
C THR A 106 11.22 1.62 1.74
N LEU A 107 10.66 2.43 2.62
CA LEU A 107 9.86 1.92 3.72
C LEU A 107 8.54 1.39 3.18
N VAL A 108 8.24 0.14 3.50
CA VAL A 108 6.96 -0.51 3.25
C VAL A 108 6.31 -0.80 4.61
N GLU A 109 5.16 -0.22 4.86
CA GLU A 109 4.32 -0.54 6.01
C GLU A 109 3.12 -1.34 5.55
N ILE A 110 2.69 -2.30 6.35
CA ILE A 110 1.45 -3.06 6.13
C ILE A 110 0.56 -2.99 7.36
N TRP A 111 -0.77 -3.04 7.17
CA TRP A 111 -1.73 -3.27 8.24
C TRP A 111 -2.92 -4.09 7.74
N GLN A 112 -3.48 -4.88 8.63
CA GLN A 112 -4.51 -5.84 8.30
C GLN A 112 -5.36 -6.23 9.51
N THR A 113 -6.49 -6.90 9.26
CA THR A 113 -7.24 -7.61 10.29
C THR A 113 -6.51 -8.89 10.72
N ASN A 114 -6.86 -9.43 11.90
CA ASN A 114 -6.49 -10.79 12.29
C ASN A 114 -7.27 -11.84 11.45
N ALA A 115 -7.03 -13.12 11.68
CA ALA A 115 -7.70 -14.20 10.96
C ALA A 115 -9.23 -14.21 11.15
N ALA A 116 -9.75 -13.65 12.24
CA ALA A 116 -11.17 -13.52 12.51
C ALA A 116 -11.81 -12.26 11.85
N GLY A 117 -11.06 -11.48 11.09
CA GLY A 117 -11.55 -10.26 10.44
C GLY A 117 -11.68 -9.07 11.38
N ARG A 118 -10.85 -8.97 12.43
CA ARG A 118 -10.90 -7.86 13.39
C ARG A 118 -9.60 -7.09 13.46
N TYR A 119 -9.70 -5.75 13.39
CA TYR A 119 -8.58 -4.84 13.66
C TYR A 119 -8.35 -4.65 15.16
N ARG A 120 -7.09 -4.51 15.57
CA ARG A 120 -6.75 -4.00 16.90
C ARG A 120 -6.79 -2.47 16.89
N HIS A 121 -8.00 -1.91 16.92
CA HIS A 121 -8.21 -0.46 16.86
C HIS A 121 -9.35 -0.03 17.77
N SER A 122 -9.25 1.15 18.40
CA SER A 122 -10.22 1.67 19.37
C SER A 122 -11.61 1.94 18.78
N ARG A 123 -11.70 2.16 17.48
CA ARG A 123 -12.99 2.37 16.77
C ARG A 123 -13.56 1.11 16.14
N GLU A 124 -12.90 -0.04 16.33
CA GLU A 124 -13.39 -1.31 15.81
C GLU A 124 -14.46 -1.88 16.74
N HIS A 125 -15.63 -2.18 16.18
CA HIS A 125 -16.80 -2.68 16.92
C HIS A 125 -17.25 -4.06 16.46
N HIS A 126 -16.54 -4.68 15.50
CA HIS A 126 -16.87 -6.03 15.07
C HIS A 126 -16.72 -7.02 16.24
N PRO A 127 -17.74 -7.85 16.51
CA PRO A 127 -17.74 -8.77 17.66
C PRO A 127 -16.80 -9.98 17.53
N ALA A 128 -16.11 -10.15 16.39
CA ALA A 128 -15.10 -11.19 16.24
C ALA A 128 -14.01 -11.07 17.32
N PRO A 129 -13.37 -12.18 17.74
CA PRO A 129 -12.37 -12.14 18.79
C PRO A 129 -11.11 -11.37 18.35
N LEU A 130 -10.50 -10.63 19.28
CA LEU A 130 -9.14 -10.15 19.13
C LEU A 130 -8.17 -11.31 19.36
N ASP A 131 -7.09 -11.33 18.57
CA ASP A 131 -5.96 -12.20 18.84
C ASP A 131 -4.98 -11.47 19.77
N PRO A 132 -4.67 -12.00 20.97
CA PRO A 132 -3.74 -11.37 21.89
C PRO A 132 -2.29 -11.35 21.36
N ASN A 133 -1.97 -12.24 20.43
CA ASN A 133 -0.63 -12.42 19.88
C ASN A 133 -0.44 -11.81 18.49
N PHE A 134 -1.38 -10.94 18.04
CA PHE A 134 -1.32 -10.34 16.72
C PHE A 134 -1.74 -8.87 16.74
N ASP A 135 -0.82 -7.98 16.38
CA ASP A 135 -1.11 -6.55 16.27
C ASP A 135 -1.60 -6.12 14.88
N GLY A 136 -1.26 -6.90 13.86
CA GLY A 136 -1.69 -6.67 12.50
C GLY A 136 -0.97 -5.53 11.77
N VAL A 137 0.17 -5.06 12.28
CA VAL A 137 0.99 -3.99 11.68
C VAL A 137 2.43 -4.44 11.55
N GLY A 138 3.04 -4.21 10.39
CA GLY A 138 4.43 -4.57 10.13
C GLY A 138 5.13 -3.55 9.25
N ARG A 139 6.48 -3.59 9.27
CA ARG A 139 7.34 -2.68 8.51
C ARG A 139 8.53 -3.42 7.92
N ALA A 140 8.93 -3.02 6.72
CA ALA A 140 10.14 -3.50 6.07
C ALA A 140 10.79 -2.37 5.26
N ILE A 141 12.11 -2.46 5.09
CA ILE A 141 12.85 -1.62 4.13
C ILE A 141 13.21 -2.48 2.94
N THR A 142 12.99 -2.00 1.72
CA THR A 142 13.39 -2.74 0.52
C THR A 142 14.89 -2.86 0.42
N ASP A 143 15.35 -4.05 0.01
CA ASP A 143 16.78 -4.34 -0.23
C ASP A 143 17.31 -3.62 -1.49
N ALA A 144 18.61 -3.83 -1.82
CA ALA A 144 19.25 -3.28 -3.01
C ALA A 144 18.57 -3.70 -4.33
N GLY A 145 17.83 -4.80 -4.34
CA GLY A 145 17.00 -5.26 -5.45
C GLY A 145 15.56 -4.73 -5.39
N GLY A 146 15.24 -3.81 -4.49
CA GLY A 146 13.88 -3.30 -4.28
C GLY A 146 12.91 -4.31 -3.69
N ARG A 147 13.39 -5.42 -3.10
CA ARG A 147 12.57 -6.51 -2.59
C ARG A 147 12.16 -6.27 -1.15
N TYR A 148 10.95 -6.69 -0.82
CA TYR A 148 10.42 -6.75 0.55
C TYR A 148 9.82 -8.12 0.83
N ARG A 149 9.72 -8.47 2.12
CA ARG A 149 9.13 -9.73 2.57
C ARG A 149 8.55 -9.56 3.96
N PHE A 150 7.33 -10.01 4.15
CA PHE A 150 6.64 -10.10 5.44
C PHE A 150 6.26 -11.56 5.75
N ILE A 151 6.25 -11.89 7.02
CA ILE A 151 5.60 -13.08 7.56
C ILE A 151 4.40 -12.58 8.36
N THR A 152 3.21 -13.08 8.06
CA THR A 152 1.99 -12.66 8.74
C THR A 152 0.94 -13.76 8.76
N ILE A 153 -0.26 -13.45 9.22
CA ILE A 153 -1.42 -14.33 9.18
C ILE A 153 -2.35 -13.88 8.06
N GLN A 154 -2.96 -14.81 7.34
CA GLN A 154 -3.97 -14.47 6.34
C GLN A 154 -5.13 -13.73 7.01
N PRO A 155 -5.43 -12.48 6.60
CA PRO A 155 -6.52 -11.71 7.20
C PRO A 155 -7.87 -12.33 6.92
N GLY A 156 -8.79 -12.18 7.85
CA GLY A 156 -10.19 -12.50 7.63
C GLY A 156 -10.94 -11.36 6.93
N SER A 157 -12.01 -11.72 6.23
CA SER A 157 -13.01 -10.76 5.75
C SER A 157 -13.72 -10.11 6.93
N TYR A 158 -14.18 -8.86 6.77
CA TYR A 158 -14.81 -8.15 7.87
C TYR A 158 -16.03 -7.32 7.45
N PRO A 159 -17.00 -7.08 8.36
CA PRO A 159 -18.15 -6.24 8.08
C PRO A 159 -17.75 -4.77 7.98
N TRP A 160 -18.34 -4.08 7.01
CA TRP A 160 -18.06 -2.68 6.74
C TRP A 160 -19.32 -1.92 6.33
N GLY A 161 -19.84 -1.08 7.23
CA GLY A 161 -21.11 -0.37 7.07
C GLY A 161 -21.19 0.65 5.94
N ASN A 162 -20.07 0.91 5.26
CA ASN A 162 -19.97 1.89 4.17
C ASN A 162 -20.47 1.39 2.80
N HIS A 163 -20.92 0.13 2.73
CA HIS A 163 -21.42 -0.49 1.54
C HIS A 163 -22.74 -1.23 1.83
N TYR A 164 -23.57 -1.49 0.82
CA TYR A 164 -24.87 -2.11 1.02
C TYR A 164 -24.78 -3.60 1.39
N ASN A 165 -23.76 -4.33 0.93
CA ASN A 165 -23.53 -5.72 1.33
C ASN A 165 -22.87 -5.82 2.72
N ALA A 166 -22.33 -4.71 3.23
CA ALA A 166 -21.70 -4.57 4.53
C ALA A 166 -20.51 -5.53 4.81
N TRP A 167 -19.86 -6.08 3.79
CA TRP A 167 -18.69 -6.96 3.93
C TRP A 167 -17.57 -6.56 2.97
N ARG A 168 -16.33 -6.70 3.43
CA ARG A 168 -15.13 -6.56 2.62
C ARG A 168 -14.36 -7.87 2.50
N PRO A 169 -13.77 -8.17 1.33
CA PRO A 169 -12.86 -9.31 1.15
C PRO A 169 -11.64 -9.21 2.06
N ALA A 170 -10.94 -10.33 2.24
CA ALA A 170 -9.63 -10.36 2.85
C ALA A 170 -8.65 -9.48 2.08
N HIS A 171 -7.94 -8.58 2.77
CA HIS A 171 -6.94 -7.71 2.15
C HIS A 171 -5.89 -7.25 3.15
N ILE A 172 -4.75 -6.83 2.63
CA ILE A 172 -3.67 -6.19 3.38
C ILE A 172 -3.46 -4.80 2.81
N HIS A 173 -3.46 -3.79 3.66
CA HIS A 173 -3.10 -2.43 3.28
C HIS A 173 -1.58 -2.30 3.19
N PHE A 174 -1.14 -1.53 2.21
CA PHE A 174 0.25 -1.18 1.99
C PHE A 174 0.41 0.33 1.98
N SER A 175 1.45 0.82 2.62
CA SER A 175 1.86 2.21 2.57
C SER A 175 3.37 2.29 2.34
N LEU A 176 3.78 2.97 1.27
CA LEU A 176 5.18 3.10 0.89
C LEU A 176 5.65 4.54 1.03
N PHE A 177 6.84 4.71 1.58
CA PHE A 177 7.51 5.99 1.70
C PHE A 177 8.90 5.92 1.08
N GLY A 178 9.18 6.82 0.14
CA GLY A 178 10.52 6.98 -0.42
C GLY A 178 11.45 7.78 0.49
N ARG A 179 12.77 7.62 0.32
CA ARG A 179 13.80 8.32 1.10
C ARG A 179 13.83 9.83 0.91
N ALA A 180 13.45 10.32 -0.26
CA ALA A 180 13.66 11.71 -0.66
C ALA A 180 12.40 12.46 -1.07
N PHE A 181 11.26 11.80 -1.14
CA PHE A 181 10.04 12.38 -1.66
C PHE A 181 8.89 12.20 -0.68
N THR A 182 8.09 13.25 -0.56
CA THR A 182 6.85 13.25 0.23
C THR A 182 5.75 12.37 -0.39
N GLN A 183 5.96 11.81 -1.58
CA GLN A 183 4.98 10.94 -2.20
C GLN A 183 4.85 9.64 -1.42
N ARG A 184 3.67 9.43 -0.89
CA ARG A 184 3.21 8.23 -0.25
C ARG A 184 2.31 7.46 -1.21
N LEU A 185 2.64 6.20 -1.48
CA LEU A 185 1.69 5.28 -2.11
C LEU A 185 0.94 4.55 -0.99
N VAL A 186 -0.39 4.61 -1.03
CA VAL A 186 -1.26 3.76 -0.21
C VAL A 186 -2.09 2.91 -1.15
N THR A 187 -2.11 1.59 -0.93
CA THR A 187 -2.83 0.64 -1.76
C THR A 187 -3.31 -0.55 -0.93
N GLN A 188 -4.10 -1.42 -1.54
CA GLN A 188 -4.57 -2.66 -0.94
C GLN A 188 -4.15 -3.84 -1.82
N MET A 189 -3.67 -4.90 -1.16
CA MET A 189 -3.43 -6.21 -1.76
C MET A 189 -4.61 -7.11 -1.45
N TYR A 190 -5.23 -7.68 -2.47
CA TYR A 190 -6.28 -8.68 -2.35
C TYR A 190 -5.77 -10.09 -2.61
N PHE A 191 -6.50 -11.09 -2.14
CA PHE A 191 -6.16 -12.49 -2.35
C PHE A 191 -6.90 -13.08 -3.54
N PRO A 192 -6.26 -13.97 -4.33
CA PRO A 192 -6.90 -14.60 -5.46
C PRO A 192 -8.06 -15.51 -5.01
N GLY A 193 -9.16 -15.49 -5.75
CA GLY A 193 -10.30 -16.37 -5.51
C GLY A 193 -11.23 -15.98 -4.36
N ASP A 194 -11.04 -14.82 -3.72
CA ASP A 194 -11.96 -14.37 -2.67
C ASP A 194 -13.35 -14.08 -3.27
N PRO A 195 -14.42 -14.74 -2.78
CA PRO A 195 -15.77 -14.61 -3.34
C PRO A 195 -16.38 -13.21 -3.09
N LEU A 196 -15.86 -12.43 -2.17
CA LEU A 196 -16.32 -11.07 -1.90
C LEU A 196 -15.66 -10.02 -2.81
N LEU A 197 -14.58 -10.37 -3.50
CA LEU A 197 -13.84 -9.42 -4.34
C LEU A 197 -14.70 -8.77 -5.43
N PRO A 198 -15.57 -9.48 -6.17
CA PRO A 198 -16.48 -8.88 -7.15
C PRO A 198 -17.52 -7.94 -6.54
N LEU A 199 -17.70 -7.97 -5.22
CA LEU A 199 -18.67 -7.15 -4.48
C LEU A 199 -18.02 -5.96 -3.75
N ASP A 200 -16.69 -5.91 -3.68
CA ASP A 200 -15.99 -4.82 -2.98
C ASP A 200 -16.08 -3.51 -3.77
N PRO A 201 -16.67 -2.44 -3.20
CA PRO A 201 -16.80 -1.16 -3.89
C PRO A 201 -15.46 -0.47 -4.13
N ILE A 202 -14.45 -0.72 -3.30
CA ILE A 202 -13.11 -0.12 -3.46
C ILE A 202 -12.40 -0.79 -4.66
N TYR A 203 -12.38 -2.11 -4.73
CA TYR A 203 -11.86 -2.85 -5.86
C TYR A 203 -12.57 -2.49 -7.17
N ASN A 204 -13.91 -2.44 -7.15
CA ASN A 204 -14.72 -2.16 -8.34
C ASN A 204 -14.76 -0.68 -8.74
N ALA A 205 -14.28 0.24 -7.90
CA ALA A 205 -14.11 1.63 -8.28
C ALA A 205 -12.99 1.84 -9.30
N VAL A 206 -12.04 0.91 -9.41
CA VAL A 206 -11.04 0.88 -10.48
C VAL A 206 -11.71 0.35 -11.75
N THR A 207 -11.71 1.13 -12.83
CA THR A 207 -12.43 0.80 -14.07
C THR A 207 -11.60 0.03 -15.09
N ASP A 208 -10.27 0.13 -15.03
CA ASP A 208 -9.35 -0.62 -15.88
C ASP A 208 -9.14 -2.03 -15.33
N GLU A 209 -9.52 -3.05 -16.08
CA GLU A 209 -9.44 -4.45 -15.63
C GLU A 209 -7.99 -4.91 -15.40
N ALA A 210 -7.04 -4.45 -16.21
CA ALA A 210 -5.64 -4.77 -15.99
C ALA A 210 -5.10 -4.10 -14.72
N ALA A 211 -5.61 -2.92 -14.36
CA ALA A 211 -5.30 -2.25 -13.11
C ALA A 211 -5.87 -3.00 -11.91
N LYS A 212 -7.13 -3.48 -11.99
CA LYS A 212 -7.74 -4.33 -10.95
C LYS A 212 -6.92 -5.59 -10.69
N LEU A 213 -6.48 -6.28 -11.74
CA LEU A 213 -5.68 -7.50 -11.60
C LEU A 213 -4.35 -7.24 -10.88
N ARG A 214 -3.77 -6.05 -11.01
CA ARG A 214 -2.55 -5.66 -10.28
C ARG A 214 -2.78 -5.44 -8.78
N MET A 215 -4.02 -5.34 -8.31
CA MET A 215 -4.37 -5.29 -6.89
C MET A 215 -4.49 -6.69 -6.27
N VAL A 216 -4.50 -7.75 -7.07
CA VAL A 216 -4.62 -9.13 -6.59
C VAL A 216 -3.25 -9.77 -6.56
N ALA A 217 -2.87 -10.32 -5.40
CA ALA A 217 -1.61 -11.03 -5.24
C ALA A 217 -1.60 -12.34 -6.06
N GLU A 218 -0.41 -12.75 -6.47
CA GLU A 218 -0.18 -14.03 -7.13
C GLU A 218 0.23 -15.08 -6.09
N PHE A 219 -0.47 -16.20 -6.05
CA PHE A 219 -0.04 -17.34 -5.22
C PHE A 219 1.24 -17.95 -5.80
N SER A 220 2.27 -18.11 -4.97
CA SER A 220 3.55 -18.70 -5.37
C SER A 220 3.76 -20.04 -4.67
N ILE A 221 3.68 -21.13 -5.43
CA ILE A 221 3.98 -22.45 -4.89
C ILE A 221 5.49 -22.61 -4.62
N ASP A 222 6.32 -21.98 -5.44
CA ASP A 222 7.79 -22.10 -5.34
C ASP A 222 8.35 -21.40 -4.10
N ASP A 223 7.67 -20.35 -3.61
CA ASP A 223 8.06 -19.63 -2.39
C ASP A 223 7.28 -20.09 -1.15
N THR A 224 6.29 -20.97 -1.35
CA THR A 224 5.53 -21.59 -0.25
C THR A 224 6.44 -22.53 0.54
N GLN A 225 6.42 -22.39 1.86
CA GLN A 225 7.15 -23.30 2.74
C GLN A 225 6.21 -24.43 3.19
N PRO A 226 6.49 -25.67 2.81
CA PRO A 226 5.65 -26.83 3.16
C PRO A 226 5.36 -26.89 4.66
N GLU A 227 4.12 -27.21 5.00
CA GLU A 227 3.62 -27.37 6.37
C GLU A 227 3.74 -26.13 7.27
N TRP A 228 4.24 -24.99 6.75
CA TRP A 228 4.51 -23.82 7.56
C TRP A 228 3.78 -22.55 7.08
N ALA A 229 3.95 -22.11 5.81
CA ALA A 229 3.34 -20.87 5.31
C ALA A 229 3.11 -20.90 3.80
N LEU A 230 1.94 -20.45 3.36
CA LEU A 230 1.64 -20.18 1.93
C LEU A 230 2.27 -18.85 1.51
N ALA A 231 2.73 -18.76 0.26
CA ALA A 231 3.38 -17.56 -0.24
C ALA A 231 2.54 -16.82 -1.29
N PHE A 232 2.52 -15.49 -1.16
CA PHE A 232 1.82 -14.58 -2.07
C PHE A 232 2.75 -13.48 -2.54
N ARG A 233 2.87 -13.33 -3.86
CA ARG A 233 3.67 -12.28 -4.48
C ARG A 233 2.80 -11.06 -4.81
N PHE A 234 3.28 -9.88 -4.42
CA PHE A 234 2.65 -8.62 -4.74
C PHE A 234 3.70 -7.59 -5.13
N ASP A 235 3.90 -7.41 -6.45
CA ASP A 235 4.84 -6.42 -6.98
C ASP A 235 4.19 -5.03 -7.03
N ILE A 236 4.97 -4.00 -6.72
CA ILE A 236 4.50 -2.61 -6.66
C ILE A 236 5.27 -1.77 -7.68
N VAL A 237 4.53 -1.10 -8.56
CA VAL A 237 5.08 -0.17 -9.56
C VAL A 237 4.63 1.24 -9.21
N LEU A 238 5.59 2.14 -8.94
CA LEU A 238 5.29 3.46 -8.40
C LEU A 238 4.71 4.45 -9.42
N ARG A 239 4.94 4.24 -10.72
CA ARG A 239 4.51 5.19 -11.76
C ARG A 239 4.30 4.49 -13.10
N GLY A 240 3.61 5.19 -14.03
CA GLY A 240 3.46 4.82 -15.42
C GLY A 240 2.25 3.92 -15.69
N ARG A 241 2.17 3.40 -16.91
CA ARG A 241 1.01 2.61 -17.39
C ARG A 241 0.70 1.37 -16.54
N HIS A 242 1.71 0.81 -15.91
CA HIS A 242 1.58 -0.37 -15.07
C HIS A 242 1.68 -0.06 -13.58
N GLN A 243 1.43 1.20 -13.20
CA GLN A 243 1.50 1.61 -11.80
C GLN A 243 0.49 0.85 -10.93
N THR A 244 0.89 0.64 -9.69
CA THR A 244 0.01 0.14 -8.64
C THR A 244 -1.00 1.22 -8.25
N ILE A 245 -2.21 0.80 -7.94
CA ILE A 245 -3.33 1.69 -7.65
C ILE A 245 -3.11 2.38 -6.31
N PHE A 246 -3.44 3.67 -6.26
CA PHE A 246 -3.50 4.44 -5.03
C PHE A 246 -4.82 4.20 -4.32
N GLU A 247 -4.76 3.97 -3.03
CA GLU A 247 -5.86 4.27 -2.12
C GLU A 247 -5.65 5.70 -1.59
N GLU A 248 -6.62 6.59 -1.77
CA GLU A 248 -6.53 7.91 -1.15
C GLU A 248 -6.61 7.78 0.38
N PRO A 249 -5.80 8.52 1.15
CA PRO A 249 -5.82 8.41 2.59
C PRO A 249 -7.19 8.80 3.14
N HIS A 250 -7.75 7.90 3.90
CA HIS A 250 -8.93 8.19 4.69
C HIS A 250 -8.48 8.85 5.99
N GLU A 251 -8.66 10.16 6.10
CA GLU A 251 -8.65 10.85 7.40
C GLU A 251 -9.92 10.54 8.19
#